data_23e27f00c9e73d49f8ff0b5e3d00d8a1
#
_entry.id   23e27f00c9e73d49f8ff0b5e3d00d8a1
#
_cell.length_a   1.000
_cell.length_b   1.000
_cell.length_c   1.000
_cell.angle_alpha   90.00
_cell.angle_beta   90.00
_cell.angle_gamma   90.00
#
_symmetry.space_group_name_H-M   'P 1'
#
loop_
_entity.id
_entity.type
_entity.pdbx_description
1 polymer ?
#
loop_
_entity_poly.entity_id
_entity_poly.type
_entity_poly.pdbx_seq_one_letter_code
_entity_poly.pdbx_strand_id
1 'polypeptide(L)'
;MSEGFDMRVHSFPAAAGIMAMAAMLLGGCAATRPELPAAPFVTAQETPGEDYVIGPLDQLNVFVWRNPELSAKVQVRPDGRITTPLISDMPAVGKTPAMLAQDMKLALGEYIKDPLVSVIVENFSGTYSQQVRVVGATEKPASLPYRANMTLLDAMIAVGGVNEFAAGNRARLVRYDRTTGKQQEYGLRIASLLKNGDTSANVRLAPGDVIIIPETMF
;
A
#
# COMPACT_ATOMS: atom_id res chain seq x y z
N MET A 1 42.20 -24.94 70.38
CA MET A 1 41.63 -23.99 71.30
C MET A 1 40.31 -23.63 70.71
N SER A 2 39.35 -24.37 71.00
CA SER A 2 38.32 -24.37 72.03
C SER A 2 37.24 -23.38 71.64
N GLU A 3 36.12 -24.00 71.40
CA GLU A 3 34.80 -23.86 72.03
C GLU A 3 34.02 -22.62 71.61
N GLY A 4 32.75 -22.68 71.38
CA GLY A 4 31.71 -23.53 71.91
C GLY A 4 30.39 -23.30 71.21
N PHE A 5 29.72 -24.34 71.17
CA PHE A 5 28.35 -24.71 71.09
C PHE A 5 27.37 -23.77 71.80
N ASP A 6 26.33 -23.30 71.21
CA ASP A 6 25.06 -23.18 71.91
C ASP A 6 23.86 -23.32 70.98
N MET A 7 23.04 -24.28 71.31
CA MET A 7 21.81 -24.71 70.72
C MET A 7 20.64 -24.14 71.47
N ARG A 8 19.81 -23.27 70.90
CA ARG A 8 18.49 -23.00 71.50
C ARG A 8 17.38 -23.24 70.51
N VAL A 9 16.72 -24.31 70.79
CA VAL A 9 15.41 -24.67 70.28
C VAL A 9 14.35 -23.77 70.95
N HIS A 10 13.51 -23.08 70.19
CA HIS A 10 12.19 -22.66 70.65
C HIS A 10 11.12 -22.84 69.51
N SER A 11 10.35 -23.85 69.77
CA SER A 11 8.89 -24.07 69.62
C SER A 11 8.08 -23.21 68.65
N PHE A 12 7.40 -23.94 67.78
CA PHE A 12 6.25 -23.50 66.99
C PHE A 12 5.06 -23.00 67.80
N PRO A 13 4.19 -22.15 67.20
CA PRO A 13 2.82 -22.60 67.04
C PRO A 13 2.32 -22.57 65.60
N ALA A 14 1.76 -23.70 65.24
CA ALA A 14 0.89 -23.83 64.07
C ALA A 14 -0.46 -23.12 64.36
N ALA A 15 -0.92 -22.33 63.40
CA ALA A 15 -2.31 -21.99 63.07
C ALA A 15 -2.47 -20.55 62.60
N ALA A 16 -2.17 -20.27 61.29
CA ALA A 16 -2.77 -19.14 60.55
C ALA A 16 -2.26 -19.22 59.09
N GLY A 17 -2.74 -20.13 58.31
CA GLY A 17 -2.24 -20.35 56.94
C GLY A 17 -3.20 -20.94 55.94
N ILE A 18 -4.50 -20.75 56.10
CA ILE A 18 -5.50 -21.31 55.15
C ILE A 18 -6.51 -20.27 54.65
N MET A 19 -6.11 -19.04 54.44
CA MET A 19 -7.03 -18.03 53.87
C MET A 19 -6.39 -17.04 52.90
N ALA A 20 -5.29 -17.41 52.26
CA ALA A 20 -4.63 -16.57 51.25
C ALA A 20 -4.47 -17.20 49.84
N MET A 21 -5.22 -18.25 49.55
CA MET A 21 -5.02 -19.02 48.29
C MET A 21 -6.26 -19.04 47.33
N ALA A 22 -7.19 -18.11 47.49
CA ALA A 22 -8.42 -18.05 46.66
C ALA A 22 -8.58 -16.74 45.86
N ALA A 23 -7.57 -15.88 45.76
CA ALA A 23 -7.70 -14.58 45.09
C ALA A 23 -6.83 -14.42 43.82
N MET A 24 -6.32 -15.49 43.21
CA MET A 24 -5.41 -15.42 42.03
C MET A 24 -5.91 -16.18 40.82
N LEU A 25 -7.20 -16.18 40.51
CA LEU A 25 -7.71 -16.82 39.26
C LEU A 25 -8.68 -15.97 38.46
N LEU A 26 -8.57 -14.63 38.51
CA LEU A 26 -9.28 -13.72 37.60
C LEU A 26 -8.30 -12.83 36.83
N GLY A 27 -7.18 -13.39 36.40
CA GLY A 27 -6.34 -12.81 35.38
C GLY A 27 -7.02 -13.01 34.02
N GLY A 28 -7.99 -12.13 33.69
CA GLY A 28 -8.61 -12.11 32.38
C GLY A 28 -7.52 -11.99 31.32
N CYS A 29 -7.49 -12.95 30.40
CA CYS A 29 -6.74 -12.88 29.14
C CYS A 29 -7.30 -11.70 28.32
N ALA A 30 -6.90 -10.49 28.62
CA ALA A 30 -6.89 -9.43 27.62
C ALA A 30 -5.82 -9.86 26.60
N ALA A 31 -6.26 -10.54 25.54
CA ALA A 31 -5.42 -10.80 24.38
C ALA A 31 -5.01 -9.41 23.81
N THR A 32 -3.92 -8.87 24.30
CA THR A 32 -3.25 -7.72 23.69
C THR A 32 -2.81 -8.18 22.32
N ARG A 33 -3.62 -7.79 21.30
CA ARG A 33 -3.18 -7.94 19.91
C ARG A 33 -1.87 -7.19 19.78
N PRO A 34 -0.81 -7.81 19.21
CA PRO A 34 0.45 -7.10 19.00
C PRO A 34 0.15 -5.81 18.23
N GLU A 35 0.57 -4.69 18.79
CA GLU A 35 0.46 -3.39 18.12
C GLU A 35 1.38 -3.45 16.89
N LEU A 36 0.78 -3.25 15.72
CA LEU A 36 1.53 -3.25 14.47
C LEU A 36 2.50 -2.06 14.45
N PRO A 37 3.70 -2.23 13.89
CA PRO A 37 4.64 -1.12 13.74
C PRO A 37 3.99 0.01 12.94
N ALA A 38 4.29 1.27 13.32
CA ALA A 38 3.84 2.42 12.54
C ALA A 38 4.52 2.40 11.17
N ALA A 39 3.77 2.76 10.12
CA ALA A 39 4.35 2.88 8.80
C ALA A 39 5.47 3.94 8.78
N PRO A 40 6.61 3.68 8.13
CA PRO A 40 7.73 4.60 8.14
C PRO A 40 7.35 5.93 7.48
N PHE A 41 7.62 7.03 8.19
CA PHE A 41 7.52 8.38 7.65
C PHE A 41 8.73 8.62 6.75
N VAL A 42 8.51 8.67 5.43
CA VAL A 42 9.58 8.99 4.48
C VAL A 42 9.57 10.49 4.23
N THR A 43 10.63 11.19 4.63
CA THR A 43 10.87 12.59 4.26
C THR A 43 10.84 12.75 2.74
N ALA A 44 10.14 13.79 2.28
CA ALA A 44 9.96 14.05 0.87
C ALA A 44 11.30 14.42 0.21
N GLN A 45 11.95 13.48 -0.43
CA GLN A 45 12.83 13.80 -1.54
C GLN A 45 11.97 13.85 -2.80
N GLU A 46 11.92 14.99 -3.44
CA GLU A 46 11.28 15.17 -4.75
C GLU A 46 12.14 14.51 -5.83
N THR A 47 12.33 13.21 -5.73
CA THR A 47 12.86 12.43 -6.85
C THR A 47 11.69 12.03 -7.74
N PRO A 48 11.86 12.02 -9.08
CA PRO A 48 10.88 11.41 -9.96
C PRO A 48 10.52 10.03 -9.40
N GLY A 49 9.21 9.75 -9.29
CA GLY A 49 8.73 8.43 -8.86
C GLY A 49 9.19 7.32 -9.81
N GLU A 50 8.89 6.07 -9.45
CA GLU A 50 9.09 4.94 -10.37
C GLU A 50 8.43 5.25 -11.72
N ASP A 51 9.07 4.83 -12.82
CA ASP A 51 8.54 5.00 -14.17
C ASP A 51 7.13 4.41 -14.29
N TYR A 52 6.24 5.17 -14.90
CA TYR A 52 4.89 4.69 -15.15
C TYR A 52 4.91 3.45 -16.03
N VAL A 53 4.18 2.42 -15.63
CA VAL A 53 4.01 1.17 -16.37
C VAL A 53 2.59 1.12 -16.92
N ILE A 54 2.49 0.99 -18.23
CA ILE A 54 1.21 0.92 -18.97
C ILE A 54 0.37 -0.24 -18.45
N GLY A 55 -0.89 0.06 -18.13
CA GLY A 55 -1.90 -0.88 -17.66
C GLY A 55 -3.00 -1.15 -18.70
N PRO A 56 -3.84 -2.17 -18.47
CA PRO A 56 -5.05 -2.37 -19.24
C PRO A 56 -5.98 -1.14 -19.12
N LEU A 57 -6.69 -0.82 -20.19
CA LEU A 57 -7.63 0.30 -20.30
C LEU A 57 -7.00 1.70 -20.29
N ASP A 58 -5.67 1.82 -20.24
CA ASP A 58 -5.00 3.09 -20.46
C ASP A 58 -5.31 3.65 -21.84
N GLN A 59 -5.45 4.95 -21.95
CA GLN A 59 -5.55 5.64 -23.22
C GLN A 59 -4.17 6.18 -23.62
N LEU A 60 -3.69 5.73 -24.76
CA LEU A 60 -2.41 6.11 -25.30
C LEU A 60 -2.62 6.94 -26.58
N ASN A 61 -1.81 7.96 -26.72
CA ASN A 61 -1.67 8.70 -27.96
C ASN A 61 -0.31 8.36 -28.58
N VAL A 62 -0.34 7.59 -29.62
CA VAL A 62 0.84 7.22 -30.39
C VAL A 62 1.04 8.27 -31.48
N PHE A 63 2.16 8.96 -31.40
CA PHE A 63 2.53 10.00 -32.35
C PHE A 63 3.71 9.53 -33.20
N VAL A 64 3.55 9.54 -34.53
CA VAL A 64 4.61 9.20 -35.49
C VAL A 64 4.96 10.44 -36.30
N TRP A 65 6.18 10.93 -36.08
CA TRP A 65 6.67 12.17 -36.73
C TRP A 65 6.64 12.05 -38.25
N ARG A 66 6.12 13.08 -38.95
CA ARG A 66 5.94 13.17 -40.40
C ARG A 66 5.01 12.14 -41.04
N ASN A 67 4.34 11.28 -40.23
CA ASN A 67 3.39 10.29 -40.68
C ASN A 67 2.10 10.36 -39.85
N PRO A 68 1.29 11.43 -40.03
CA PRO A 68 0.08 11.61 -39.23
C PRO A 68 -0.94 10.48 -39.41
N GLU A 69 -0.92 9.82 -40.57
CA GLU A 69 -1.78 8.67 -40.90
C GLU A 69 -1.44 7.40 -40.09
N LEU A 70 -0.22 7.34 -39.53
CA LEU A 70 0.21 6.27 -38.63
C LEU A 70 0.05 6.63 -37.18
N SER A 71 -0.23 7.90 -36.89
CA SER A 71 -0.50 8.38 -35.51
C SER A 71 -1.94 8.03 -35.13
N ALA A 72 -2.14 7.53 -33.91
CA ALA A 72 -3.46 7.10 -33.45
C ALA A 72 -3.60 7.24 -31.93
N LYS A 73 -4.82 7.60 -31.49
CA LYS A 73 -5.25 7.42 -30.12
C LYS A 73 -5.83 6.02 -29.96
N VAL A 74 -5.26 5.25 -29.06
CA VAL A 74 -5.63 3.86 -28.84
C VAL A 74 -5.83 3.57 -27.38
N GLN A 75 -6.77 2.70 -27.08
CA GLN A 75 -6.93 2.16 -25.74
C GLN A 75 -6.25 0.81 -25.62
N VAL A 76 -5.54 0.61 -24.53
CA VAL A 76 -4.95 -0.70 -24.21
C VAL A 76 -6.10 -1.67 -23.91
N ARG A 77 -6.15 -2.75 -24.67
CA ARG A 77 -7.17 -3.79 -24.54
C ARG A 77 -7.03 -4.52 -23.20
N PRO A 78 -8.09 -5.18 -22.68
CA PRO A 78 -8.00 -5.99 -21.47
C PRO A 78 -6.96 -7.11 -21.53
N ASP A 79 -6.63 -7.61 -22.74
CA ASP A 79 -5.56 -8.59 -22.96
C ASP A 79 -4.15 -7.99 -22.95
N GLY A 80 -4.03 -6.68 -22.69
CA GLY A 80 -2.75 -5.98 -22.58
C GLY A 80 -2.09 -5.56 -23.87
N ARG A 81 -2.82 -5.63 -25.00
CA ARG A 81 -2.30 -5.31 -26.33
C ARG A 81 -2.93 -4.03 -26.87
N ILE A 82 -2.24 -3.42 -27.82
CA ILE A 82 -2.75 -2.30 -28.63
C ILE A 82 -2.71 -2.67 -30.12
N THR A 83 -3.57 -2.01 -30.89
CA THR A 83 -3.58 -2.07 -32.34
C THR A 83 -3.51 -0.65 -32.88
N THR A 84 -2.55 -0.41 -33.80
CA THR A 84 -2.36 0.86 -34.49
C THR A 84 -2.29 0.59 -35.99
N PRO A 85 -2.35 1.61 -36.87
CA PRO A 85 -2.11 1.42 -38.27
C PRO A 85 -0.78 0.69 -38.52
N LEU A 86 -0.78 -0.30 -39.41
CA LEU A 86 0.33 -1.18 -39.75
C LEU A 86 0.82 -2.14 -38.66
N ILE A 87 0.49 -1.91 -37.38
CA ILE A 87 0.91 -2.77 -36.27
C ILE A 87 -0.32 -3.35 -35.60
N SER A 88 -0.52 -4.65 -35.73
CA SER A 88 -1.56 -5.39 -35.00
C SER A 88 -0.98 -6.06 -33.77
N ASP A 89 -1.79 -6.12 -32.69
CA ASP A 89 -1.50 -6.92 -31.48
C ASP A 89 -0.13 -6.67 -30.80
N MET A 90 0.30 -5.41 -30.73
CA MET A 90 1.53 -5.01 -30.02
C MET A 90 1.32 -5.14 -28.50
N PRO A 91 2.15 -5.92 -27.78
CA PRO A 91 2.11 -5.98 -26.31
C PRO A 91 2.50 -4.62 -25.70
N ALA A 92 1.61 -4.04 -24.87
CA ALA A 92 1.80 -2.74 -24.25
C ALA A 92 1.87 -2.81 -22.72
N VAL A 93 1.04 -3.66 -22.08
CA VAL A 93 1.01 -3.81 -20.62
C VAL A 93 2.36 -4.29 -20.09
N GLY A 94 2.78 -3.70 -18.96
CA GLY A 94 4.07 -4.03 -18.33
C GLY A 94 5.26 -3.28 -18.90
N LYS A 95 5.07 -2.46 -19.93
CA LYS A 95 6.11 -1.61 -20.53
C LYS A 95 5.95 -0.16 -20.10
N THR A 96 7.05 0.59 -20.07
CA THR A 96 6.97 2.05 -19.98
C THR A 96 6.59 2.63 -21.35
N PRO A 97 6.07 3.88 -21.41
CA PRO A 97 5.81 4.55 -22.69
C PRO A 97 7.04 4.61 -23.61
N ALA A 98 8.24 4.79 -23.01
CA ALA A 98 9.50 4.81 -23.75
C ALA A 98 9.84 3.44 -24.37
N MET A 99 9.66 2.36 -23.60
CA MET A 99 9.86 0.99 -24.10
C MET A 99 8.88 0.66 -25.24
N LEU A 100 7.61 1.02 -25.09
CA LEU A 100 6.60 0.82 -26.13
C LEU A 100 6.92 1.62 -27.39
N ALA A 101 7.37 2.88 -27.24
CA ALA A 101 7.79 3.70 -28.39
C ALA A 101 8.96 3.07 -29.16
N GLN A 102 9.92 2.47 -28.45
CA GLN A 102 11.05 1.76 -29.06
C GLN A 102 10.60 0.50 -29.82
N ASP A 103 9.71 -0.30 -29.23
CA ASP A 103 9.18 -1.49 -29.90
C ASP A 103 8.39 -1.11 -31.17
N MET A 104 7.57 -0.06 -31.07
CA MET A 104 6.83 0.47 -32.22
C MET A 104 7.76 1.02 -33.32
N LYS A 105 8.85 1.69 -32.93
CA LYS A 105 9.87 2.16 -33.85
C LYS A 105 10.47 0.99 -34.66
N LEU A 106 10.78 -0.11 -34.00
CA LEU A 106 11.31 -1.31 -34.66
C LEU A 106 10.29 -1.91 -35.62
N ALA A 107 9.04 -2.07 -35.18
CA ALA A 107 7.98 -2.64 -36.02
C ALA A 107 7.64 -1.76 -37.25
N LEU A 108 7.55 -0.42 -37.06
CA LEU A 108 7.30 0.50 -38.18
C LEU A 108 8.49 0.64 -39.12
N GLY A 109 9.71 0.34 -38.67
CA GLY A 109 10.90 0.33 -39.50
C GLY A 109 10.88 -0.64 -40.65
N GLU A 110 9.98 -1.64 -40.62
CA GLU A 110 9.73 -2.56 -41.75
C GLU A 110 8.95 -1.89 -42.91
N TYR A 111 8.19 -0.82 -42.58
CA TYR A 111 7.28 -0.16 -43.55
C TYR A 111 7.78 1.23 -43.96
N ILE A 112 8.43 1.95 -43.04
CA ILE A 112 8.90 3.32 -43.29
C ILE A 112 10.35 3.51 -42.81
N LYS A 113 11.07 4.39 -43.48
CA LYS A 113 12.48 4.68 -43.15
C LYS A 113 12.58 5.60 -41.94
N ASP A 114 13.39 5.21 -40.96
CA ASP A 114 13.75 5.98 -39.77
C ASP A 114 12.54 6.57 -39.01
N PRO A 115 11.55 5.76 -38.56
CA PRO A 115 10.39 6.26 -37.84
C PRO A 115 10.81 6.87 -36.49
N LEU A 116 10.23 8.05 -36.17
CA LEU A 116 10.33 8.67 -34.87
C LEU A 116 8.96 8.53 -34.18
N VAL A 117 8.90 7.74 -33.12
CA VAL A 117 7.67 7.43 -32.41
C VAL A 117 7.72 7.98 -31.00
N SER A 118 6.62 8.60 -30.56
CA SER A 118 6.40 9.00 -29.18
C SER A 118 5.08 8.40 -28.68
N VAL A 119 5.08 7.87 -27.48
CA VAL A 119 3.87 7.35 -26.82
C VAL A 119 3.56 8.23 -25.61
N ILE A 120 2.37 8.81 -25.62
CA ILE A 120 1.87 9.71 -24.57
C ILE A 120 0.69 9.01 -23.89
N VAL A 121 0.71 8.91 -22.57
CA VAL A 121 -0.42 8.38 -21.79
C VAL A 121 -1.37 9.55 -21.50
N GLU A 122 -2.60 9.48 -22.01
CA GLU A 122 -3.62 10.54 -21.80
C GLU A 122 -4.45 10.24 -20.55
N ASN A 123 -4.89 9.00 -20.36
CA ASN A 123 -5.64 8.56 -19.18
C ASN A 123 -4.95 7.36 -18.53
N PHE A 124 -4.72 7.47 -17.24
CA PHE A 124 -3.99 6.47 -16.46
C PHE A 124 -4.97 5.59 -15.71
N SER A 125 -5.15 4.36 -16.09
CA SER A 125 -5.80 3.34 -15.26
C SER A 125 -4.76 2.56 -14.46
N GLY A 126 -3.59 2.34 -15.05
CA GLY A 126 -2.47 1.63 -14.47
C GLY A 126 -2.75 0.15 -14.22
N THR A 127 -1.72 -0.59 -13.87
CA THR A 127 -1.87 -1.96 -13.38
C THR A 127 -2.34 -1.96 -11.94
N TYR A 128 -2.96 -3.05 -11.46
CA TYR A 128 -3.34 -3.19 -10.04
C TYR A 128 -2.14 -3.01 -9.10
N SER A 129 -0.94 -3.32 -9.55
CA SER A 129 0.30 -3.09 -8.79
C SER A 129 0.70 -1.63 -8.69
N GLN A 130 0.07 -0.73 -9.45
CA GLN A 130 0.27 0.72 -9.42
C GLN A 130 -0.95 1.48 -8.88
N GLN A 131 -1.86 0.79 -8.24
CA GLN A 131 -3.03 1.39 -7.58
C GLN A 131 -2.90 1.28 -6.07
N VAL A 132 -3.41 2.29 -5.36
CA VAL A 132 -3.66 2.24 -3.91
C VAL A 132 -5.12 1.86 -3.73
N ARG A 133 -5.39 0.81 -2.97
CA ARG A 133 -6.75 0.34 -2.73
C ARG A 133 -7.18 0.67 -1.32
N VAL A 134 -8.35 1.27 -1.18
CA VAL A 134 -8.96 1.59 0.11
C VAL A 134 -10.24 0.79 0.27
N VAL A 135 -10.29 -0.04 1.32
CA VAL A 135 -11.40 -0.96 1.58
C VAL A 135 -11.85 -0.89 3.05
N GLY A 136 -13.09 -1.27 3.29
CA GLY A 136 -13.70 -1.31 4.63
C GLY A 136 -14.53 -0.07 4.93
N ALA A 137 -14.50 0.40 6.18
CA ALA A 137 -15.35 1.46 6.72
C ALA A 137 -14.95 2.86 6.24
N THR A 138 -15.04 3.10 4.94
CA THR A 138 -14.88 4.40 4.28
C THR A 138 -16.16 4.79 3.56
N GLU A 139 -16.34 6.08 3.24
CA GLU A 139 -17.53 6.55 2.52
C GLU A 139 -17.66 5.93 1.13
N LYS A 140 -16.54 5.83 0.40
CA LYS A 140 -16.48 5.28 -0.97
C LYS A 140 -15.27 4.39 -1.14
N PRO A 141 -15.34 3.08 -0.88
CA PRO A 141 -14.26 2.16 -1.19
C PRO A 141 -13.84 2.29 -2.66
N ALA A 142 -12.54 2.45 -2.91
CA ALA A 142 -12.05 2.69 -4.26
C ALA A 142 -10.62 2.17 -4.46
N SER A 143 -10.30 1.91 -5.74
CA SER A 143 -8.93 1.77 -6.22
C SER A 143 -8.51 3.11 -6.83
N LEU A 144 -7.43 3.67 -6.34
CA LEU A 144 -6.91 4.97 -6.73
C LEU A 144 -5.62 4.78 -7.52
N PRO A 145 -5.45 5.40 -8.69
CA PRO A 145 -4.15 5.41 -9.37
C PRO A 145 -3.10 6.03 -8.44
N TYR A 146 -1.98 5.34 -8.23
CA TYR A 146 -0.89 5.89 -7.44
C TYR A 146 -0.29 7.12 -8.14
N ARG A 147 -0.04 8.16 -7.38
CA ARG A 147 0.70 9.35 -7.83
C ARG A 147 1.98 9.48 -7.03
N ALA A 148 3.04 9.96 -7.67
CA ALA A 148 4.31 10.21 -6.97
C ALA A 148 4.07 11.06 -5.70
N ASN A 149 4.66 10.64 -4.60
CA ASN A 149 4.53 11.28 -3.28
C ASN A 149 3.11 11.23 -2.64
N MET A 150 2.22 10.37 -3.13
CA MET A 150 0.89 10.18 -2.56
C MET A 150 0.97 9.80 -1.08
N THR A 151 0.14 10.44 -0.26
CA THR A 151 0.08 10.22 1.18
C THR A 151 -1.25 9.57 1.60
N LEU A 152 -1.31 9.13 2.86
CA LEU A 152 -2.55 8.62 3.46
C LEU A 152 -3.68 9.66 3.41
N LEU A 153 -3.36 10.94 3.66
CA LEU A 153 -4.33 12.02 3.61
C LEU A 153 -4.94 12.18 2.21
N ASP A 154 -4.11 12.11 1.16
CA ASP A 154 -4.57 12.20 -0.24
C ASP A 154 -5.54 11.06 -0.56
N ALA A 155 -5.22 9.83 -0.13
CA ALA A 155 -6.09 8.68 -0.30
C ALA A 155 -7.42 8.87 0.44
N MET A 156 -7.40 9.36 1.68
CA MET A 156 -8.60 9.61 2.47
C MET A 156 -9.48 10.70 1.84
N ILE A 157 -8.91 11.77 1.32
CA ILE A 157 -9.64 12.81 0.59
C ILE A 157 -10.34 12.21 -0.63
N ALA A 158 -9.64 11.36 -1.39
CA ALA A 158 -10.18 10.77 -2.62
C ALA A 158 -11.37 9.82 -2.36
N VAL A 159 -11.38 9.12 -1.21
CA VAL A 159 -12.46 8.19 -0.84
C VAL A 159 -13.56 8.84 0.02
N GLY A 160 -13.48 10.16 0.28
CA GLY A 160 -14.46 10.90 1.09
C GLY A 160 -14.30 10.73 2.60
N GLY A 161 -13.15 10.18 3.06
CA GLY A 161 -12.86 9.96 4.48
C GLY A 161 -13.32 8.60 5.00
N VAL A 162 -13.52 8.53 6.30
CA VAL A 162 -14.01 7.33 7.01
C VAL A 162 -15.48 7.55 7.41
N ASN A 163 -16.29 6.50 7.36
CA ASN A 163 -17.67 6.55 7.80
C ASN A 163 -17.78 6.56 9.35
N GLU A 164 -19.02 6.71 9.87
CA GLU A 164 -19.28 6.78 11.30
C GLU A 164 -18.95 5.50 12.08
N PHE A 165 -18.97 4.35 11.41
CA PHE A 165 -18.66 3.06 12.02
C PHE A 165 -17.17 2.71 11.99
N ALA A 166 -16.32 3.54 11.45
CA ALA A 166 -14.92 3.24 11.23
C ALA A 166 -14.11 3.22 12.52
N ALA A 167 -13.35 2.16 12.72
CA ALA A 167 -12.30 2.09 13.74
C ALA A 167 -10.97 2.65 13.16
N GLY A 168 -10.94 3.95 12.83
CA GLY A 168 -9.87 4.57 12.05
C GLY A 168 -8.46 4.44 12.63
N ASN A 169 -8.29 4.33 13.97
CA ASN A 169 -6.98 4.09 14.58
C ASN A 169 -6.61 2.60 14.69
N ARG A 170 -7.47 1.70 14.21
CA ARG A 170 -7.19 0.27 14.02
C ARG A 170 -7.04 -0.10 12.54
N ALA A 171 -6.97 0.89 11.69
CA ALA A 171 -6.72 0.70 10.27
C ALA A 171 -5.32 0.14 10.03
N ARG A 172 -5.18 -0.59 8.92
CA ARG A 172 -3.94 -1.26 8.55
C ARG A 172 -3.56 -0.91 7.12
N LEU A 173 -2.26 -0.77 6.90
CA LEU A 173 -1.65 -0.70 5.60
C LEU A 173 -0.99 -2.03 5.30
N VAL A 174 -1.38 -2.68 4.23
CA VAL A 174 -0.75 -3.90 3.73
C VAL A 174 0.08 -3.53 2.52
N ARG A 175 1.38 -3.71 2.63
CA ARG A 175 2.37 -3.44 1.58
C ARG A 175 3.04 -4.73 1.13
N TYR A 176 3.10 -4.92 -0.18
CA TYR A 176 3.82 -6.04 -0.76
C TYR A 176 5.26 -5.61 -1.08
N ASP A 177 6.22 -6.27 -0.43
CA ASP A 177 7.63 -6.08 -0.74
C ASP A 177 7.99 -6.94 -1.96
N ARG A 178 8.25 -6.27 -3.08
CA ARG A 178 8.59 -6.92 -4.35
C ARG A 178 9.93 -7.66 -4.31
N THR A 179 10.82 -7.24 -3.42
CA THR A 179 12.17 -7.84 -3.29
C THR A 179 12.13 -9.17 -2.54
N THR A 180 11.35 -9.21 -1.45
CA THR A 180 11.26 -10.40 -0.60
C THR A 180 10.07 -11.29 -0.93
N GLY A 181 9.12 -10.81 -1.73
CA GLY A 181 7.87 -11.50 -2.04
C GLY A 181 6.90 -11.62 -0.86
N LYS A 182 7.11 -10.85 0.22
CA LYS A 182 6.32 -10.93 1.46
C LYS A 182 5.41 -9.72 1.61
N GLN A 183 4.27 -9.94 2.24
CA GLN A 183 3.40 -8.87 2.69
C GLN A 183 3.84 -8.40 4.08
N GLN A 184 3.85 -7.08 4.27
CA GLN A 184 4.08 -6.43 5.56
C GLN A 184 2.85 -5.62 5.93
N GLU A 185 2.45 -5.71 7.21
CA GLU A 185 1.34 -4.93 7.74
C GLU A 185 1.86 -3.83 8.67
N TYR A 186 1.31 -2.64 8.51
CA TYR A 186 1.60 -1.47 9.34
C TYR A 186 0.32 -0.92 9.95
N GLY A 187 0.38 -0.44 11.19
CA GLY A 187 -0.71 0.26 11.83
C GLY A 187 -0.89 1.67 11.25
N LEU A 188 -2.15 2.07 11.04
CA LEU A 188 -2.51 3.41 10.60
C LEU A 188 -3.39 4.09 11.66
N ARG A 189 -3.15 5.40 11.90
CA ARG A 189 -3.91 6.22 12.85
C ARG A 189 -4.77 7.25 12.10
N ILE A 190 -5.69 6.75 11.26
CA ILE A 190 -6.51 7.59 10.38
C ILE A 190 -7.38 8.57 11.18
N ALA A 191 -8.00 8.12 12.29
CA ALA A 191 -8.81 9.01 13.11
C ALA A 191 -7.98 10.11 13.77
N SER A 192 -6.76 9.82 14.21
CA SER A 192 -5.84 10.84 14.74
C SER A 192 -5.46 11.86 13.66
N LEU A 193 -5.21 11.42 12.45
CA LEU A 193 -4.90 12.29 11.32
C LEU A 193 -6.08 13.21 10.97
N LEU A 194 -7.28 12.63 10.77
CA LEU A 194 -8.43 13.38 10.24
C LEU A 194 -9.16 14.20 11.30
N LYS A 195 -9.28 13.71 12.55
CA LYS A 195 -10.04 14.37 13.62
C LYS A 195 -9.18 15.25 14.51
N ASN A 196 -7.94 14.84 14.76
CA ASN A 196 -7.04 15.55 15.71
C ASN A 196 -5.96 16.36 14.99
N GLY A 197 -5.86 16.29 13.65
CA GLY A 197 -4.82 16.97 12.88
C GLY A 197 -3.40 16.44 13.15
N ASP A 198 -3.26 15.19 13.60
CA ASP A 198 -1.96 14.58 13.86
C ASP A 198 -1.22 14.28 12.56
N THR A 199 -0.40 15.24 12.12
CA THR A 199 0.37 15.11 10.88
C THR A 199 1.41 13.99 10.93
N SER A 200 1.83 13.55 12.11
CA SER A 200 2.76 12.42 12.26
C SER A 200 2.13 11.09 11.86
N ALA A 201 0.79 11.03 11.79
CA ALA A 201 0.04 9.88 11.29
C ALA A 201 -0.10 9.88 9.75
N ASN A 202 0.32 10.96 9.05
CA ASN A 202 0.26 11.04 7.60
C ASN A 202 1.46 10.32 6.98
N VAL A 203 1.27 9.08 6.59
CA VAL A 203 2.32 8.22 6.03
C VAL A 203 2.32 8.28 4.51
N ARG A 204 3.48 8.06 3.88
CA ARG A 204 3.58 7.89 2.44
C ARG A 204 3.09 6.53 2.01
N LEU A 205 2.35 6.54 0.92
CA LEU A 205 1.89 5.33 0.24
C LEU A 205 2.88 4.92 -0.84
N ALA A 206 2.86 3.66 -1.17
CA ALA A 206 3.61 3.08 -2.28
C ALA A 206 2.66 2.43 -3.30
N PRO A 207 3.10 2.25 -4.56
CA PRO A 207 2.31 1.53 -5.54
C PRO A 207 1.97 0.11 -5.07
N GLY A 208 0.70 -0.26 -5.17
CA GLY A 208 0.20 -1.57 -4.73
C GLY A 208 -0.27 -1.65 -3.28
N ASP A 209 -0.15 -0.58 -2.51
CA ASP A 209 -0.61 -0.55 -1.12
C ASP A 209 -2.13 -0.80 -1.00
N VAL A 210 -2.50 -1.49 0.08
CA VAL A 210 -3.90 -1.73 0.44
C VAL A 210 -4.16 -1.17 1.83
N ILE A 211 -5.08 -0.23 1.94
CA ILE A 211 -5.55 0.35 3.20
C ILE A 211 -6.83 -0.38 3.60
N ILE A 212 -6.81 -1.00 4.78
CA ILE A 212 -7.95 -1.73 5.34
C ILE A 212 -8.45 -0.99 6.57
N ILE A 213 -9.69 -0.52 6.53
CA ILE A 213 -10.32 0.23 7.62
C ILE A 213 -11.40 -0.66 8.24
N PRO A 214 -11.16 -1.25 9.43
CA PRO A 214 -12.15 -2.09 10.08
C PRO A 214 -13.29 -1.25 10.68
N GLU A 215 -14.42 -1.89 10.90
CA GLU A 215 -15.53 -1.32 11.65
C GLU A 215 -15.27 -1.42 13.17
N THR A 216 -15.91 -0.53 13.93
CA THR A 216 -16.03 -0.63 15.38
C THR A 216 -16.96 -1.82 15.69
N MET A 217 -16.45 -2.80 16.42
CA MET A 217 -17.34 -3.78 17.05
C MET A 217 -17.96 -3.11 18.28
N PHE A 218 -19.27 -3.12 18.35
CA PHE A 218 -20.06 -2.68 19.51
C PHE A 218 -19.84 -3.63 20.69
#